data_623082bbc6479cb0f97ade076dad789c
#
_entry.id   623082bbc6479cb0f97ade076dad789c
#
_cell.length_a   1.000
_cell.length_b   1.000
_cell.length_c   1.000
_cell.angle_alpha   90.00
_cell.angle_beta   90.00
_cell.angle_gamma   90.00
#
_symmetry.space_group_name_H-M   'P 1'
#
loop_
_entity.id
_entity.type
_entity.pdbx_description
1 polymer ?
#
loop_
_entity_poly.entity_id
_entity_poly.type
_entity_poly.pdbx_seq_one_letter_code
_entity_poly.pdbx_strand_id
1 'polypeptide(L)'
;ILLLTDYDGTLTPIVSRPELADLPEGTRRLLRALVRQRRITVGVISGRALADLKDKVSIGGIIYAGNHGLEIEGPGIRFVNPVAEELRPIIRVISNTLSRVVGTIKGVLIENKGLSLSVHYRLAEERAAREVERVVKRVIGTANAAGKTRITAGKKVYEVRPAVAWDKGKAIELLIKKYGKGDRESGLLPIYFGDDLTDEDGFRVVEDYENGIAVFVGEPGQHHPDSIGASYFLKSPAEVAIFLEMLLEQARKGFNIRSGERGAN
;
A
#
# COMPACT_ATOMS: atom_id res chain seq x y z
N ILE A 1 -4.52 1.42 -19.04
CA ILE A 1 -4.46 2.05 -17.71
C ILE A 1 -3.92 1.04 -16.71
N LEU A 2 -2.97 1.44 -15.89
CA LEU A 2 -2.52 0.72 -14.70
C LEU A 2 -3.06 1.47 -13.47
N LEU A 3 -4.19 1.00 -12.95
CA LEU A 3 -4.87 1.58 -11.79
C LEU A 3 -4.34 0.91 -10.52
N LEU A 4 -3.59 1.64 -9.74
CA LEU A 4 -3.01 1.20 -8.47
C LEU A 4 -3.61 2.00 -7.31
N THR A 5 -3.84 1.37 -6.19
CA THR A 5 -4.43 2.03 -5.03
C THR A 5 -3.86 1.45 -3.74
N ASP A 6 -3.66 2.28 -2.72
CA ASP A 6 -3.55 1.80 -1.35
C ASP A 6 -4.89 1.25 -0.85
N TYR A 7 -4.91 0.61 0.30
CA TYR A 7 -6.09 -0.03 0.88
C TYR A 7 -6.68 0.78 2.05
N ASP A 8 -5.92 0.93 3.14
CA ASP A 8 -6.38 1.53 4.39
C ASP A 8 -6.34 3.07 4.30
N GLY A 9 -7.46 3.74 4.44
CA GLY A 9 -7.57 5.20 4.25
C GLY A 9 -7.90 5.60 2.81
N THR A 10 -7.64 4.73 1.84
CA THR A 10 -7.84 4.98 0.41
C THR A 10 -9.07 4.26 -0.16
N LEU A 11 -9.14 2.93 -0.07
CA LEU A 11 -10.32 2.15 -0.47
C LEU A 11 -11.30 1.92 0.69
N THR A 12 -10.80 1.99 1.93
CA THR A 12 -11.57 1.82 3.16
C THR A 12 -11.31 2.98 4.10
N PRO A 13 -12.27 3.39 4.93
CA PRO A 13 -12.01 4.35 5.98
C PRO A 13 -10.96 3.84 6.98
N ILE A 14 -10.19 4.77 7.57
CA ILE A 14 -9.31 4.43 8.68
C ILE A 14 -10.15 4.00 9.89
N VAL A 15 -9.86 2.82 10.42
CA VAL A 15 -10.55 2.23 11.56
C VAL A 15 -9.62 2.03 12.76
N SER A 16 -10.22 1.78 13.93
CA SER A 16 -9.44 1.62 15.17
C SER A 16 -8.62 0.33 15.23
N ARG A 17 -9.03 -0.70 14.51
CA ARG A 17 -8.36 -2.01 14.40
C ARG A 17 -8.27 -2.46 12.96
N PRO A 18 -7.13 -2.95 12.50
CA PRO A 18 -6.96 -3.40 11.10
C PRO A 18 -7.98 -4.46 10.64
N GLU A 19 -8.43 -5.31 11.56
CA GLU A 19 -9.39 -6.38 11.25
C GLU A 19 -10.76 -5.83 10.82
N LEU A 20 -11.11 -4.62 11.27
CA LEU A 20 -12.38 -3.96 10.98
C LEU A 20 -12.40 -3.19 9.65
N ALA A 21 -11.25 -3.08 8.96
CA ALA A 21 -11.18 -2.39 7.68
C ALA A 21 -11.70 -3.32 6.56
N ASP A 22 -12.99 -3.35 6.37
CA ASP A 22 -13.63 -4.14 5.31
C ASP A 22 -13.86 -3.28 4.07
N LEU A 23 -13.52 -3.84 2.90
CA LEU A 23 -13.77 -3.19 1.63
C LEU A 23 -15.29 -3.02 1.41
N PRO A 24 -15.81 -1.79 1.24
CA PRO A 24 -17.23 -1.57 0.97
C PRO A 24 -17.68 -2.36 -0.27
N GLU A 25 -18.84 -3.03 -0.18
CA GLU A 25 -19.30 -3.91 -1.26
C GLU A 25 -19.54 -3.15 -2.58
N GLY A 26 -19.90 -1.86 -2.52
CA GLY A 26 -19.98 -0.98 -3.70
C GLY A 26 -18.63 -0.86 -4.40
N THR A 27 -17.58 -0.53 -3.66
CA THR A 27 -16.21 -0.42 -4.17
C THR A 27 -15.69 -1.76 -4.70
N ARG A 28 -15.99 -2.87 -4.00
CA ARG A 28 -15.64 -4.22 -4.46
C ARG A 28 -16.26 -4.55 -5.81
N ARG A 29 -17.54 -4.21 -6.03
CA ARG A 29 -18.22 -4.41 -7.32
C ARG A 29 -17.61 -3.58 -8.43
N LEU A 30 -17.24 -2.33 -8.16
CA LEU A 30 -16.57 -1.46 -9.12
C LEU A 30 -15.21 -2.01 -9.54
N LEU A 31 -14.37 -2.41 -8.58
CA LEU A 31 -13.07 -3.02 -8.87
C LEU A 31 -13.21 -4.31 -9.68
N ARG A 32 -14.16 -5.20 -9.34
CA ARG A 32 -14.45 -6.41 -10.14
C ARG A 32 -14.86 -6.08 -11.57
N ALA A 33 -15.61 -5.02 -11.77
CA ALA A 33 -16.05 -4.60 -13.10
C ALA A 33 -14.89 -4.00 -13.90
N LEU A 34 -14.00 -3.22 -13.26
CA LEU A 34 -12.81 -2.62 -13.87
C LEU A 34 -11.79 -3.69 -14.30
N VAL A 35 -11.55 -4.71 -13.48
CA VAL A 35 -10.66 -5.86 -13.82
C VAL A 35 -11.09 -6.57 -15.12
N ARG A 36 -12.39 -6.57 -15.42
CA ARG A 36 -12.92 -7.17 -16.66
C ARG A 36 -12.71 -6.32 -17.91
N GLN A 37 -12.26 -5.06 -17.76
CA GLN A 37 -12.00 -4.17 -18.88
C GLN A 37 -10.62 -4.47 -19.50
N ARG A 38 -10.57 -4.77 -20.81
CA ARG A 38 -9.34 -5.20 -21.51
C ARG A 38 -8.16 -4.22 -21.42
N ARG A 39 -8.43 -2.93 -21.18
CA ARG A 39 -7.43 -1.85 -21.15
C ARG A 39 -7.11 -1.37 -19.74
N ILE A 40 -7.61 -2.05 -18.72
CA ILE A 40 -7.40 -1.67 -17.32
C ILE A 40 -6.79 -2.84 -16.57
N THR A 41 -5.64 -2.61 -15.99
CA THR A 41 -5.03 -3.49 -14.99
C THR A 41 -5.20 -2.85 -13.63
N VAL A 42 -5.73 -3.58 -12.66
CA VAL A 42 -6.00 -3.09 -11.31
C VAL A 42 -5.05 -3.73 -10.32
N GLY A 43 -4.50 -2.94 -9.40
CA GLY A 43 -3.67 -3.45 -8.31
C GLY A 43 -3.93 -2.73 -7.00
N VAL A 44 -3.77 -3.46 -5.89
CA VAL A 44 -3.84 -2.91 -4.52
C VAL A 44 -2.50 -3.12 -3.85
N ILE A 45 -1.91 -2.04 -3.31
CA ILE A 45 -0.59 -2.02 -2.65
C ILE A 45 -0.80 -1.58 -1.21
N SER A 46 -0.43 -2.40 -0.24
CA SER A 46 -0.70 -2.11 1.17
C SER A 46 0.44 -2.55 2.09
N GLY A 47 0.53 -1.94 3.26
CA GLY A 47 1.37 -2.41 4.37
C GLY A 47 0.88 -3.69 5.05
N ARG A 48 -0.31 -4.20 4.67
CA ARG A 48 -0.87 -5.46 5.15
C ARG A 48 -0.06 -6.66 4.68
N ALA A 49 -0.14 -7.79 5.40
CA ALA A 49 0.31 -9.08 4.86
C ALA A 49 -0.43 -9.39 3.55
N LEU A 50 0.26 -10.00 2.60
CA LEU A 50 -0.33 -10.33 1.29
C LEU A 50 -1.58 -11.21 1.43
N ALA A 51 -1.56 -12.20 2.33
CA ALA A 51 -2.70 -13.08 2.57
C ALA A 51 -3.92 -12.30 3.11
N ASP A 52 -3.72 -11.44 4.12
CA ASP A 52 -4.78 -10.59 4.68
C ASP A 52 -5.36 -9.65 3.63
N LEU A 53 -4.50 -8.99 2.82
CA LEU A 53 -4.94 -8.13 1.73
C LEU A 53 -5.80 -8.89 0.70
N LYS A 54 -5.39 -10.11 0.34
CA LYS A 54 -6.16 -10.97 -0.58
C LYS A 54 -7.52 -11.35 -0.02
N ASP A 55 -7.59 -11.70 1.26
CA ASP A 55 -8.84 -12.05 1.94
C ASP A 55 -9.78 -10.83 2.03
N LYS A 56 -9.26 -9.67 2.39
CA LYS A 56 -10.01 -8.41 2.51
C LYS A 56 -10.58 -7.93 1.17
N VAL A 57 -9.78 -7.93 0.12
CA VAL A 57 -10.21 -7.46 -1.21
C VAL A 57 -11.00 -8.54 -1.94
N SER A 58 -10.56 -9.80 -1.94
CA SER A 58 -11.24 -10.98 -2.47
C SER A 58 -11.76 -10.82 -3.92
N ILE A 59 -10.86 -10.43 -4.83
CA ILE A 59 -11.15 -10.25 -6.27
C ILE A 59 -10.12 -11.01 -7.10
N GLY A 60 -10.57 -11.90 -7.98
CA GLY A 60 -9.68 -12.56 -8.94
C GLY A 60 -9.22 -11.63 -10.06
N GLY A 61 -8.00 -11.84 -10.56
CA GLY A 61 -7.46 -11.06 -11.70
C GLY A 61 -6.88 -9.69 -11.32
N ILE A 62 -6.81 -9.36 -10.04
CA ILE A 62 -6.19 -8.12 -9.50
C ILE A 62 -4.73 -8.39 -9.09
N ILE A 63 -3.92 -7.35 -9.10
CA ILE A 63 -2.57 -7.39 -8.54
C ILE A 63 -2.67 -7.07 -7.05
N TYR A 64 -2.04 -7.88 -6.22
CA TYR A 64 -1.91 -7.68 -4.78
C TYR A 64 -0.45 -7.45 -4.44
N ALA A 65 -0.13 -6.36 -3.77
CA ALA A 65 1.19 -6.06 -3.25
C ALA A 65 1.10 -5.85 -1.74
N GLY A 66 1.57 -6.85 -0.98
CA GLY A 66 1.59 -6.86 0.47
C GLY A 66 2.92 -6.36 1.04
N ASN A 67 2.96 -6.09 2.35
CA ASN A 67 4.16 -5.64 3.05
C ASN A 67 4.86 -4.45 2.35
N HIS A 68 4.08 -3.44 1.91
CA HIS A 68 4.55 -2.29 1.12
C HIS A 68 5.23 -2.70 -0.20
N GLY A 69 4.74 -3.78 -0.83
CA GLY A 69 5.26 -4.28 -2.09
C GLY A 69 6.46 -5.23 -1.97
N LEU A 70 6.86 -5.64 -0.76
CA LEU A 70 7.90 -6.68 -0.59
C LEU A 70 7.47 -8.02 -1.19
N GLU A 71 6.18 -8.26 -1.31
CA GLU A 71 5.61 -9.40 -2.00
C GLU A 71 4.46 -8.97 -2.91
N ILE A 72 4.47 -9.46 -4.16
CA ILE A 72 3.49 -9.10 -5.18
C ILE A 72 2.99 -10.38 -5.86
N GLU A 73 1.68 -10.50 -6.01
CA GLU A 73 1.04 -11.59 -6.72
C GLU A 73 -0.11 -11.07 -7.59
N GLY A 74 -0.19 -11.51 -8.84
CA GLY A 74 -1.25 -11.10 -9.75
C GLY A 74 -1.09 -11.70 -11.15
N PRO A 75 -1.90 -11.27 -12.13
CA PRO A 75 -1.83 -11.76 -13.49
C PRO A 75 -0.41 -11.59 -14.09
N GLY A 76 0.26 -12.69 -14.35
CA GLY A 76 1.60 -12.70 -14.97
C GLY A 76 2.74 -12.17 -14.08
N ILE A 77 2.51 -11.97 -12.78
CA ILE A 77 3.55 -11.57 -11.82
C ILE A 77 3.44 -12.37 -10.52
N ARG A 78 4.58 -12.84 -10.05
CA ARG A 78 4.82 -13.33 -8.71
C ARG A 78 6.21 -12.88 -8.30
N PHE A 79 6.29 -12.05 -7.27
CA PHE A 79 7.53 -11.46 -6.79
C PHE A 79 7.57 -11.51 -5.28
N VAL A 80 8.72 -11.85 -4.74
CA VAL A 80 9.07 -11.65 -3.33
C VAL A 80 10.46 -11.02 -3.33
N ASN A 81 10.64 -9.95 -2.55
CA ASN A 81 11.95 -9.33 -2.44
C ASN A 81 12.95 -10.34 -1.83
N PRO A 82 14.05 -10.69 -2.53
CA PRO A 82 14.94 -11.78 -2.11
C PRO A 82 15.55 -11.54 -0.73
N VAL A 83 15.97 -10.31 -0.43
CA VAL A 83 16.57 -9.96 0.88
C VAL A 83 15.53 -10.05 1.99
N ALA A 84 14.29 -9.63 1.74
CA ALA A 84 13.21 -9.77 2.71
C ALA A 84 12.87 -11.24 2.98
N GLU A 85 12.89 -12.08 1.96
CA GLU A 85 12.67 -13.53 2.10
C GLU A 85 13.74 -14.19 2.96
N GLU A 86 15.03 -13.86 2.75
CA GLU A 86 16.13 -14.34 3.58
C GLU A 86 16.00 -13.93 5.07
N LEU A 87 15.32 -12.80 5.33
CA LEU A 87 15.13 -12.29 6.69
C LEU A 87 13.85 -12.83 7.37
N ARG A 88 12.99 -13.56 6.66
CA ARG A 88 11.76 -14.15 7.21
C ARG A 88 11.98 -14.94 8.51
N PRO A 89 13.04 -15.79 8.66
CA PRO A 89 13.30 -16.46 9.92
C PRO A 89 13.60 -15.48 11.07
N ILE A 90 14.32 -14.39 10.81
CA ILE A 90 14.64 -13.37 11.81
C ILE A 90 13.36 -12.64 12.25
N ILE A 91 12.51 -12.21 11.32
CA ILE A 91 11.21 -11.59 11.63
C ILE A 91 10.36 -12.52 12.49
N ARG A 92 10.33 -13.82 12.18
CA ARG A 92 9.61 -14.81 12.99
C ARG A 92 10.14 -14.92 14.42
N VAL A 93 11.47 -14.93 14.60
CA VAL A 93 12.10 -14.97 15.93
C VAL A 93 11.77 -13.71 16.73
N ILE A 94 11.86 -12.52 16.11
CA ILE A 94 11.50 -11.26 16.75
C ILE A 94 10.02 -11.26 17.14
N SER A 95 9.13 -11.67 16.25
CA SER A 95 7.69 -11.77 16.51
C SER A 95 7.39 -12.67 17.70
N ASN A 96 7.95 -13.88 17.73
CA ASN A 96 7.77 -14.83 18.81
C ASN A 96 8.30 -14.29 20.16
N THR A 97 9.42 -13.59 20.13
CA THR A 97 10.02 -12.99 21.34
C THR A 97 9.12 -11.87 21.87
N LEU A 98 8.66 -10.96 21.00
CA LEU A 98 7.76 -9.89 21.38
C LEU A 98 6.41 -10.42 21.89
N SER A 99 5.86 -11.47 21.25
CA SER A 99 4.62 -12.11 21.70
C SER A 99 4.71 -12.64 23.14
N ARG A 100 5.85 -13.20 23.51
CA ARG A 100 6.07 -13.70 24.87
C ARG A 100 6.24 -12.57 25.90
N VAL A 101 6.89 -11.45 25.52
CA VAL A 101 7.28 -10.41 26.47
C VAL A 101 6.20 -9.34 26.62
N VAL A 102 5.56 -8.91 25.52
CA VAL A 102 4.57 -7.84 25.54
C VAL A 102 3.20 -8.24 25.03
N GLY A 103 3.05 -9.42 24.44
CA GLY A 103 1.77 -9.90 23.91
C GLY A 103 0.70 -10.17 24.96
N THR A 104 1.07 -10.30 26.24
CA THR A 104 0.14 -10.44 27.38
C THR A 104 -0.36 -9.10 27.92
N ILE A 105 0.24 -7.99 27.49
CA ILE A 105 -0.16 -6.64 27.92
C ILE A 105 -1.51 -6.30 27.27
N LYS A 106 -2.50 -5.99 28.10
CA LYS A 106 -3.84 -5.61 27.62
C LYS A 106 -3.76 -4.43 26.65
N GLY A 107 -4.35 -4.58 25.47
CA GLY A 107 -4.37 -3.55 24.43
C GLY A 107 -3.16 -3.56 23.50
N VAL A 108 -2.25 -4.53 23.65
CA VAL A 108 -1.16 -4.79 22.70
C VAL A 108 -1.55 -5.91 21.75
N LEU A 109 -1.32 -5.71 20.47
CA LEU A 109 -1.51 -6.71 19.41
C LEU A 109 -0.21 -6.83 18.61
N ILE A 110 0.30 -8.04 18.44
CA ILE A 110 1.45 -8.33 17.59
C ILE A 110 0.96 -9.02 16.33
N GLU A 111 1.16 -8.37 15.21
CA GLU A 111 0.79 -8.84 13.89
C GLU A 111 2.03 -9.30 13.13
N ASN A 112 2.19 -10.60 12.94
CA ASN A 112 3.26 -11.16 12.11
C ASN A 112 2.77 -11.23 10.65
N LYS A 113 3.35 -10.40 9.80
CA LYS A 113 3.03 -10.29 8.37
C LYS A 113 3.94 -11.16 7.48
N GLY A 114 4.75 -12.03 8.07
CA GLY A 114 5.69 -12.89 7.37
C GLY A 114 7.01 -12.19 7.01
N LEU A 115 7.01 -11.16 6.21
CA LEU A 115 8.19 -10.37 5.82
C LEU A 115 8.42 -9.14 6.70
N SER A 116 7.42 -8.73 7.46
CA SER A 116 7.48 -7.67 8.46
C SER A 116 6.63 -8.06 9.67
N LEU A 117 6.65 -7.24 10.71
CA LEU A 117 5.72 -7.36 11.82
C LEU A 117 5.31 -5.98 12.33
N SER A 118 4.09 -5.90 12.88
CA SER A 118 3.60 -4.70 13.57
C SER A 118 3.29 -4.99 15.02
N VAL A 119 3.62 -4.04 15.89
CA VAL A 119 3.29 -4.05 17.32
C VAL A 119 2.32 -2.89 17.56
N HIS A 120 1.04 -3.18 17.59
CA HIS A 120 -0.01 -2.20 17.85
C HIS A 120 -0.20 -2.05 19.37
N TYR A 121 -0.20 -0.82 19.87
CA TYR A 121 -0.39 -0.51 21.29
C TYR A 121 -1.38 0.65 21.51
N ARG A 122 -2.24 0.91 20.52
CA ARG A 122 -3.23 1.99 20.56
C ARG A 122 -4.22 1.85 21.72
N LEU A 123 -4.56 0.60 22.07
CA LEU A 123 -5.53 0.27 23.11
C LEU A 123 -4.87 0.00 24.47
N ALA A 124 -3.53 0.09 24.56
CA ALA A 124 -2.81 -0.07 25.81
C ALA A 124 -2.87 1.21 26.65
N GLU A 125 -2.88 1.03 27.96
CA GLU A 125 -2.73 2.14 28.90
C GLU A 125 -1.37 2.84 28.70
N GLU A 126 -1.29 4.13 29.00
CA GLU A 126 -0.11 4.95 28.72
C GLU A 126 1.17 4.42 29.38
N ARG A 127 1.06 3.91 30.62
CA ARG A 127 2.20 3.28 31.31
C ARG A 127 2.68 2.04 30.57
N ALA A 128 1.76 1.20 30.13
CA ALA A 128 2.05 -0.02 29.37
C ALA A 128 2.63 0.32 27.98
N ALA A 129 2.14 1.37 27.34
CA ALA A 129 2.67 1.85 26.05
C ALA A 129 4.17 2.20 26.13
N ARG A 130 4.61 2.88 27.22
CA ARG A 130 6.03 3.18 27.46
C ARG A 130 6.87 1.92 27.68
N GLU A 131 6.30 0.92 28.34
CA GLU A 131 6.99 -0.37 28.51
C GLU A 131 7.13 -1.13 27.19
N VAL A 132 6.06 -1.17 26.40
CA VAL A 132 6.07 -1.76 25.05
C VAL A 132 7.18 -1.12 24.21
N GLU A 133 7.26 0.20 24.17
CA GLU A 133 8.30 0.92 23.44
C GLU A 133 9.70 0.48 23.86
N ARG A 134 9.97 0.46 25.15
CA ARG A 134 11.26 0.07 25.71
C ARG A 134 11.63 -1.37 25.33
N VAL A 135 10.67 -2.29 25.43
CA VAL A 135 10.88 -3.71 25.12
C VAL A 135 11.11 -3.91 23.62
N VAL A 136 10.26 -3.29 22.79
CA VAL A 136 10.38 -3.35 21.33
C VAL A 136 11.76 -2.87 20.88
N LYS A 137 12.20 -1.70 21.34
CA LYS A 137 13.54 -1.15 21.03
C LYS A 137 14.68 -2.09 21.48
N ARG A 138 14.55 -2.71 22.66
CA ARG A 138 15.55 -3.66 23.18
C ARG A 138 15.60 -4.95 22.37
N VAL A 139 14.46 -5.60 22.17
CA VAL A 139 14.38 -6.88 21.45
C VAL A 139 14.89 -6.73 20.02
N ILE A 140 14.45 -5.66 19.34
CA ILE A 140 14.88 -5.40 17.97
C ILE A 140 16.35 -4.97 17.94
N GLY A 141 16.80 -4.12 18.88
CA GLY A 141 18.21 -3.73 18.97
C GLY A 141 19.14 -4.93 19.09
N THR A 142 18.75 -5.93 19.89
CA THR A 142 19.51 -7.19 20.03
C THR A 142 19.47 -8.03 18.75
N ALA A 143 18.30 -8.16 18.13
CA ALA A 143 18.12 -8.93 16.89
C ALA A 143 18.72 -8.19 15.67
N ASN A 144 18.84 -6.87 15.75
CA ASN A 144 19.38 -6.01 14.69
C ASN A 144 20.87 -5.71 14.84
N ALA A 145 21.60 -6.44 15.67
CA ALA A 145 23.05 -6.27 15.83
C ALA A 145 23.84 -6.32 14.51
N ALA A 146 23.24 -6.91 13.45
CA ALA A 146 23.79 -6.95 12.09
C ALA A 146 23.19 -5.90 11.14
N GLY A 147 22.38 -4.95 11.61
CA GLY A 147 21.74 -3.92 10.75
C GLY A 147 20.72 -4.44 9.73
N LYS A 148 20.22 -5.67 9.91
CA LYS A 148 19.36 -6.34 8.91
C LYS A 148 17.89 -5.94 8.96
N THR A 149 17.45 -5.29 10.05
CA THR A 149 16.07 -4.81 10.20
C THR A 149 16.03 -3.35 10.59
N ARG A 150 14.94 -2.67 10.28
CA ARG A 150 14.66 -1.29 10.70
C ARG A 150 13.35 -1.21 11.47
N ILE A 151 13.25 -0.25 12.38
CA ILE A 151 12.02 0.05 13.11
C ILE A 151 11.47 1.36 12.56
N THR A 152 10.18 1.35 12.25
CA THR A 152 9.43 2.57 11.93
C THR A 152 8.35 2.77 12.98
N ALA A 153 8.25 3.98 13.52
CA ALA A 153 7.19 4.34 14.47
C ALA A 153 6.06 5.07 13.72
N GLY A 154 4.83 4.58 13.89
CA GLY A 154 3.62 5.21 13.39
C GLY A 154 2.69 5.67 14.53
N LYS A 155 1.44 5.96 14.21
CA LYS A 155 0.40 6.39 15.20
C LYS A 155 0.01 5.23 16.14
N LYS A 156 0.77 5.05 17.23
CA LYS A 156 0.59 3.95 18.22
C LYS A 156 0.86 2.56 17.65
N VAL A 157 1.83 2.46 16.75
CA VAL A 157 2.34 1.21 16.17
C VAL A 157 3.84 1.30 15.98
N TYR A 158 4.55 0.22 16.25
CA TYR A 158 5.92 -0.01 15.77
C TYR A 158 5.89 -1.05 14.67
N GLU A 159 6.51 -0.74 13.57
CA GLU A 159 6.69 -1.69 12.47
C GLU A 159 8.14 -2.08 12.34
N VAL A 160 8.41 -3.37 12.24
CA VAL A 160 9.72 -3.95 12.02
C VAL A 160 9.77 -4.50 10.62
N ARG A 161 10.65 -3.95 9.82
CA ARG A 161 10.83 -4.32 8.40
C ARG A 161 12.26 -4.76 8.13
N PRO A 162 12.49 -5.54 7.08
CA PRO A 162 13.82 -5.72 6.51
C PRO A 162 14.47 -4.36 6.21
N ALA A 163 15.77 -4.23 6.48
CA ALA A 163 16.55 -3.04 6.15
C ALA A 163 16.97 -3.07 4.66
N VAL A 164 15.98 -3.07 3.77
CA VAL A 164 16.18 -3.01 2.32
C VAL A 164 15.71 -1.67 1.78
N ALA A 165 16.34 -1.21 0.71
CA ALA A 165 15.89 -0.03 -0.04
C ALA A 165 14.68 -0.40 -0.91
N TRP A 166 13.54 -0.65 -0.26
CA TRP A 166 12.28 -1.03 -0.87
C TRP A 166 11.11 -0.35 -0.17
N ASP A 167 10.19 0.17 -0.98
CA ASP A 167 9.02 0.95 -0.59
C ASP A 167 7.89 0.76 -1.63
N LYS A 168 6.76 1.45 -1.45
CA LYS A 168 5.65 1.40 -2.40
C LYS A 168 6.06 1.94 -3.79
N GLY A 169 6.95 2.93 -3.85
CA GLY A 169 7.46 3.47 -5.11
C GLY A 169 8.20 2.41 -5.92
N LYS A 170 9.09 1.64 -5.30
CA LYS A 170 9.80 0.53 -5.97
C LYS A 170 8.86 -0.58 -6.46
N ALA A 171 7.80 -0.85 -5.71
CA ALA A 171 6.77 -1.78 -6.14
C ALA A 171 6.02 -1.24 -7.38
N ILE A 172 5.65 0.04 -7.38
CA ILE A 172 4.98 0.70 -8.51
C ILE A 172 5.89 0.75 -9.73
N GLU A 173 7.17 1.10 -9.57
CA GLU A 173 8.17 1.08 -10.64
C GLU A 173 8.27 -0.29 -11.30
N LEU A 174 8.31 -1.37 -10.49
CA LEU A 174 8.32 -2.74 -10.98
C LEU A 174 7.05 -3.07 -11.78
N LEU A 175 5.87 -2.64 -11.29
CA LEU A 175 4.59 -2.86 -11.96
C LEU A 175 4.48 -2.07 -13.27
N ILE A 176 4.89 -0.79 -13.28
CA ILE A 176 4.95 0.03 -14.50
C ILE A 176 5.84 -0.64 -15.54
N LYS A 177 7.05 -1.07 -15.16
CA LYS A 177 7.96 -1.78 -16.04
C LYS A 177 7.35 -3.09 -16.59
N LYS A 178 6.65 -3.84 -15.74
CA LYS A 178 6.03 -5.12 -16.12
C LYS A 178 4.87 -4.95 -17.08
N TYR A 179 3.97 -4.01 -16.82
CA TYR A 179 2.73 -3.84 -17.60
C TYR A 179 2.85 -2.78 -18.70
N GLY A 180 3.83 -1.88 -18.63
CA GLY A 180 4.18 -0.91 -19.67
C GLY A 180 5.08 -1.46 -20.78
N LYS A 181 5.30 -2.79 -20.86
CA LYS A 181 6.17 -3.43 -21.88
C LYS A 181 7.61 -2.88 -21.92
N GLY A 182 8.06 -2.26 -20.83
CA GLY A 182 9.44 -1.77 -20.69
C GLY A 182 9.77 -0.46 -21.41
N ASP A 183 8.82 0.14 -22.13
CA ASP A 183 9.03 1.38 -22.88
C ASP A 183 8.11 2.50 -22.36
N ARG A 184 8.67 3.70 -22.14
CA ARG A 184 7.90 4.90 -21.75
C ARG A 184 6.89 5.32 -22.82
N GLU A 185 7.14 4.99 -24.08
CA GLU A 185 6.26 5.27 -25.23
C GLU A 185 5.08 4.29 -25.36
N SER A 186 4.93 3.34 -24.44
CA SER A 186 3.88 2.28 -24.52
C SER A 186 2.43 2.77 -24.43
N GLY A 187 2.20 4.07 -24.21
CA GLY A 187 0.86 4.64 -23.98
C GLY A 187 0.21 4.16 -22.68
N LEU A 188 1.00 3.62 -21.72
CA LEU A 188 0.53 3.27 -20.40
C LEU A 188 0.15 4.55 -19.64
N LEU A 189 -1.00 4.53 -18.97
CA LEU A 189 -1.43 5.55 -18.04
C LEU A 189 -1.43 4.94 -16.64
N PRO A 190 -0.38 5.16 -15.82
CA PRO A 190 -0.40 4.78 -14.41
C PRO A 190 -1.21 5.80 -13.61
N ILE A 191 -2.08 5.29 -12.73
CA ILE A 191 -2.86 6.09 -11.78
C ILE A 191 -2.62 5.46 -10.42
N TYR A 192 -2.25 6.27 -9.41
CA TYR A 192 -2.03 5.80 -8.05
C TYR A 192 -2.80 6.63 -7.02
N PHE A 193 -3.51 5.95 -6.12
CA PHE A 193 -4.22 6.54 -4.98
C PHE A 193 -3.57 6.11 -3.68
N GLY A 194 -3.35 7.04 -2.77
CA GLY A 194 -2.82 6.79 -1.43
C GLY A 194 -3.24 7.89 -0.45
N ASP A 195 -3.11 7.65 0.87
CA ASP A 195 -3.60 8.55 1.91
C ASP A 195 -2.54 8.98 2.94
N ASP A 196 -1.37 8.37 2.93
CA ASP A 196 -0.36 8.64 3.95
C ASP A 196 1.07 8.86 3.41
N LEU A 197 2.00 9.15 4.35
CA LEU A 197 3.41 9.38 4.04
C LEU A 197 4.10 8.18 3.37
N THR A 198 3.60 6.97 3.54
CA THR A 198 4.18 5.78 2.89
C THR A 198 3.84 5.71 1.40
N ASP A 199 2.92 6.55 0.94
CA ASP A 199 2.51 6.67 -0.46
C ASP A 199 3.33 7.70 -1.24
N GLU A 200 4.07 8.59 -0.56
CA GLU A 200 4.88 9.63 -1.22
C GLU A 200 5.84 9.07 -2.27
N ASP A 201 6.54 7.96 -1.94
CA ASP A 201 7.46 7.34 -2.89
C ASP A 201 6.70 6.81 -4.12
N GLY A 202 5.46 6.34 -3.93
CA GLY A 202 4.57 5.92 -5.01
C GLY A 202 4.10 7.08 -5.88
N PHE A 203 3.72 8.20 -5.25
CA PHE A 203 3.31 9.40 -5.96
C PHE A 203 4.43 9.95 -6.83
N ARG A 204 5.67 10.07 -6.30
CA ARG A 204 6.83 10.53 -7.08
C ARG A 204 7.07 9.65 -8.32
N VAL A 205 7.05 8.33 -8.17
CA VAL A 205 7.26 7.41 -9.30
C VAL A 205 6.19 7.61 -10.38
N VAL A 206 4.94 7.84 -9.98
CA VAL A 206 3.84 8.03 -10.93
C VAL A 206 3.91 9.41 -11.58
N GLU A 207 4.22 10.48 -10.82
CA GLU A 207 4.39 11.84 -11.37
C GLU A 207 5.58 11.96 -12.31
N ASP A 208 6.66 11.19 -12.07
CA ASP A 208 7.81 11.13 -12.97
C ASP A 208 7.50 10.41 -14.30
N TYR A 209 6.33 9.77 -14.41
CA TYR A 209 5.87 9.14 -15.63
C TYR A 209 5.05 10.14 -16.46
N GLU A 210 5.37 10.31 -17.76
CA GLU A 210 4.89 11.39 -18.64
C GLU A 210 3.37 11.67 -18.58
N ASN A 211 2.56 10.64 -18.36
CA ASN A 211 1.10 10.76 -18.23
C ASN A 211 0.60 10.18 -16.89
N GLY A 212 1.45 10.12 -15.88
CA GLY A 212 1.09 9.58 -14.59
C GLY A 212 0.09 10.48 -13.86
N ILE A 213 -0.77 9.88 -13.05
CA ILE A 213 -1.76 10.57 -12.23
C ILE A 213 -1.61 10.08 -10.79
N ALA A 214 -1.05 10.91 -9.92
CA ALA A 214 -0.97 10.65 -8.49
C ALA A 214 -2.08 11.40 -7.75
N VAL A 215 -2.83 10.68 -6.93
CA VAL A 215 -4.02 11.19 -6.24
C VAL A 215 -3.89 10.93 -4.74
N PHE A 216 -3.76 11.99 -3.97
CA PHE A 216 -3.85 11.91 -2.51
C PHE A 216 -5.30 11.82 -2.05
N VAL A 217 -5.58 10.93 -1.09
CA VAL A 217 -6.91 10.75 -0.51
C VAL A 217 -6.90 11.25 0.94
N GLY A 218 -7.53 12.37 1.20
CA GLY A 218 -7.59 12.99 2.52
C GLY A 218 -7.91 14.48 2.45
N GLU A 219 -8.14 15.10 3.62
CA GLU A 219 -8.44 16.53 3.68
C GLU A 219 -7.20 17.36 3.32
N PRO A 220 -7.34 18.35 2.41
CA PRO A 220 -6.29 19.31 2.14
C PRO A 220 -5.90 20.04 3.43
N GLY A 221 -4.62 19.94 3.85
CA GLY A 221 -4.10 20.60 5.05
C GLY A 221 -3.77 19.64 6.20
N GLN A 222 -4.10 18.36 6.14
CA GLN A 222 -3.53 17.36 7.05
C GLN A 222 -2.04 17.10 6.76
N HIS A 223 -1.62 17.30 5.52
CA HIS A 223 -0.23 17.33 5.08
C HIS A 223 -0.02 18.52 4.15
N HIS A 224 1.19 19.08 4.12
CA HIS A 224 1.49 20.18 3.20
C HIS A 224 1.41 19.66 1.75
N PRO A 225 0.64 20.26 0.85
CA PRO A 225 0.49 19.78 -0.53
C PRO A 225 1.84 19.55 -1.24
N ASP A 226 2.80 20.45 -1.02
CA ASP A 226 4.13 20.41 -1.63
C ASP A 226 5.01 19.26 -1.09
N SER A 227 4.64 18.62 0.04
CA SER A 227 5.43 17.54 0.65
C SER A 227 4.95 16.15 0.24
N ILE A 228 3.75 16.02 -0.35
CA ILE A 228 3.11 14.72 -0.61
C ILE A 228 3.43 14.19 -2.02
N GLY A 229 3.81 15.06 -2.97
CA GLY A 229 4.16 14.66 -4.34
C GLY A 229 2.99 14.14 -5.18
N ALA A 230 1.73 14.47 -4.83
CA ALA A 230 0.54 14.13 -5.60
C ALA A 230 -0.08 15.39 -6.21
N SER A 231 -0.37 15.37 -7.52
CA SER A 231 -0.96 16.52 -8.23
C SER A 231 -2.47 16.64 -8.07
N TYR A 232 -3.16 15.60 -7.60
CA TYR A 232 -4.61 15.57 -7.45
C TYR A 232 -5.01 15.13 -6.05
N PHE A 233 -6.25 15.51 -5.65
CA PHE A 233 -6.81 15.22 -4.33
C PHE A 233 -8.23 14.68 -4.44
N LEU A 234 -8.54 13.71 -3.60
CA LEU A 234 -9.89 13.28 -3.25
C LEU A 234 -10.04 13.32 -1.73
N LYS A 235 -11.21 13.73 -1.24
CA LYS A 235 -11.40 13.96 0.20
C LYS A 235 -11.54 12.68 1.01
N SER A 236 -11.93 11.58 0.38
CA SER A 236 -12.31 10.37 1.12
C SER A 236 -12.36 9.13 0.22
N PRO A 237 -12.39 7.92 0.81
CA PRO A 237 -12.67 6.68 0.10
C PRO A 237 -13.99 6.68 -0.69
N ALA A 238 -14.98 7.47 -0.26
CA ALA A 238 -16.23 7.61 -1.00
C ALA A 238 -16.02 8.33 -2.34
N GLU A 239 -15.18 9.35 -2.39
CA GLU A 239 -14.83 10.03 -3.66
C GLU A 239 -13.96 9.14 -4.56
N VAL A 240 -13.13 8.27 -3.99
CA VAL A 240 -12.42 7.23 -4.77
C VAL A 240 -13.45 6.31 -5.45
N ALA A 241 -14.49 5.88 -4.74
CA ALA A 241 -15.55 5.05 -5.34
C ALA A 241 -16.27 5.77 -6.49
N ILE A 242 -16.55 7.08 -6.37
CA ILE A 242 -17.13 7.88 -7.44
C ILE A 242 -16.19 7.94 -8.66
N PHE A 243 -14.90 8.15 -8.44
CA PHE A 243 -13.90 8.12 -9.51
C PHE A 243 -13.87 6.76 -10.23
N LEU A 244 -13.88 5.65 -9.47
CA LEU A 244 -13.90 4.30 -10.05
C LEU A 244 -15.15 4.04 -10.88
N GLU A 245 -16.31 4.56 -10.47
CA GLU A 245 -17.55 4.48 -11.22
C GLU A 245 -17.46 5.25 -12.54
N MET A 246 -16.99 6.49 -12.51
CA MET A 246 -16.77 7.31 -13.71
C MET A 246 -15.77 6.66 -14.66
N LEU A 247 -14.68 6.10 -14.15
CA LEU A 247 -13.68 5.39 -14.95
C LEU A 247 -14.30 4.17 -15.64
N LEU A 248 -15.14 3.41 -14.92
CA LEU A 248 -15.84 2.25 -15.46
C LEU A 248 -16.83 2.65 -16.58
N GLU A 249 -17.55 3.76 -16.42
CA GLU A 249 -18.44 4.28 -17.46
C GLU A 249 -17.68 4.66 -18.73
N GLN A 250 -16.55 5.35 -18.59
CA GLN A 250 -15.69 5.72 -19.71
C GLN A 250 -15.10 4.49 -20.41
N ALA A 251 -14.67 3.50 -19.62
CA ALA A 251 -14.15 2.24 -20.16
C ALA A 251 -15.19 1.48 -20.99
N ARG A 252 -16.45 1.48 -20.55
CA ARG A 252 -17.58 0.86 -21.28
C ARG A 252 -17.94 1.58 -22.59
N LYS A 253 -17.80 2.91 -22.63
CA LYS A 253 -18.01 3.73 -23.84
C LYS A 253 -16.87 3.59 -24.85
N GLY A 254 -15.81 2.82 -24.52
CA GLY A 254 -14.59 2.70 -25.28
C GLY A 254 -13.85 4.04 -25.28
N PHE A 255 -12.77 4.16 -24.49
CA PHE A 255 -11.98 5.39 -24.34
C PHE A 255 -11.82 6.10 -25.70
N ASN A 256 -12.76 6.99 -26.06
CA ASN A 256 -12.65 7.86 -27.22
C ASN A 256 -11.64 8.96 -26.88
N ILE A 257 -10.36 8.61 -26.93
CA ILE A 257 -9.29 9.60 -26.97
C ILE A 257 -9.37 10.22 -28.38
N ARG A 258 -10.15 11.29 -28.53
CA ARG A 258 -9.92 12.23 -29.62
C ARG A 258 -8.52 12.78 -29.34
N SER A 259 -7.55 12.39 -30.17
CA SER A 259 -6.29 13.11 -30.29
C SER A 259 -6.67 14.58 -30.48
N GLY A 260 -6.44 15.39 -29.44
CA GLY A 260 -6.60 16.83 -29.57
C GLY A 260 -5.70 17.29 -30.69
N GLU A 261 -6.30 17.78 -31.77
CA GLU A 261 -5.63 18.54 -32.78
C GLU A 261 -4.85 19.64 -32.07
N ARG A 262 -3.53 19.50 -32.04
CA ARG A 262 -2.65 20.63 -31.76
C ARG A 262 -2.90 21.60 -32.88
N GLY A 263 -3.73 22.61 -32.60
CA GLY A 263 -3.88 23.73 -33.49
C GLY A 263 -2.53 24.35 -33.77
N ALA A 264 -2.02 24.10 -34.96
CA ALA A 264 -0.98 24.94 -35.54
C ALA A 264 -1.62 26.33 -35.80
N ASN A 265 -1.14 27.30 -35.09
CA ASN A 265 -1.06 28.69 -35.55
C ASN A 265 0.10 29.36 -34.87
#